data_18efe00ccd6fd337fc0d2e0bbee1ad41
#
_entry.id   18efe00ccd6fd337fc0d2e0bbee1ad41
#
_cell.length_a   1.000
_cell.length_b   1.000
_cell.length_c   1.000
_cell.angle_alpha   90.00
_cell.angle_beta   90.00
_cell.angle_gamma   90.00
#
_symmetry.space_group_name_H-M   'P 1'
#
loop_
_entity.id
_entity.type
_entity.pdbx_description
1 polymer ?
#
loop_
_entity_poly.entity_id
_entity_poly.type
_entity_poly.pdbx_seq_one_letter_code
_entity_poly.pdbx_strand_id
1 'polypeptide(L)'
;MTIEGSRSAEQVLTIYKFHLVTTRSPLYNKSRYSQMASASVLYRIFSSENSNLCTTTNSKTHERVYLIMEKITSFTVNHLKLIPGVYVSRRDVAGDSHVTTFDIRMTRPNFEPVMNTAEVHTIEHLGATFLRNHRIYKDKVLYFGPMGCRTGFYLLLAGDYESADIIPLLQEMFLFIRDYEGEVPGAAARDCGNYLDMNLPMAKYLAGKFYDEVLEDIREEQLVYPE
;
A
#
# COMPACT_ATOMS: atom_id res chain seq x y z
N MET A 1 -43.87 -12.07 -23.25
CA MET A 1 -43.21 -13.31 -23.65
C MET A 1 -41.77 -13.18 -23.21
N THR A 2 -41.50 -13.83 -22.11
CA THR A 2 -40.26 -13.96 -21.34
C THR A 2 -39.12 -14.52 -22.16
N ILE A 3 -37.90 -14.06 -21.97
CA ILE A 3 -36.75 -14.94 -21.71
C ILE A 3 -35.70 -14.16 -20.90
N GLU A 4 -35.57 -14.59 -19.67
CA GLU A 4 -34.44 -14.35 -18.79
C GLU A 4 -33.19 -15.03 -19.36
N GLY A 5 -32.09 -14.29 -19.45
CA GLY A 5 -30.76 -14.84 -19.64
C GLY A 5 -30.03 -14.88 -18.31
N SER A 6 -30.14 -16.03 -17.62
CA SER A 6 -29.31 -16.32 -16.43
C SER A 6 -27.83 -16.35 -16.84
N ARG A 7 -27.05 -15.40 -16.33
CA ARG A 7 -25.58 -15.52 -16.39
C ARG A 7 -25.15 -16.58 -15.39
N SER A 8 -24.53 -17.63 -15.91
CA SER A 8 -23.99 -18.72 -15.11
C SER A 8 -22.88 -18.26 -14.16
N ALA A 9 -22.85 -18.84 -12.98
CA ALA A 9 -21.90 -18.55 -11.88
C ALA A 9 -20.43 -18.94 -12.16
N GLU A 10 -20.04 -19.12 -13.44
CA GLU A 10 -18.69 -19.55 -13.83
C GLU A 10 -17.72 -18.42 -14.18
N GLN A 11 -18.15 -17.17 -14.13
CA GLN A 11 -17.23 -16.05 -14.42
C GLN A 11 -16.66 -15.47 -13.15
N VAL A 12 -15.34 -15.63 -13.03
CA VAL A 12 -14.42 -14.96 -12.10
C VAL A 12 -14.29 -15.59 -10.72
N LEU A 13 -13.83 -16.84 -10.66
CA LEU A 13 -13.22 -17.38 -9.45
C LEU A 13 -11.71 -17.45 -9.62
N THR A 14 -10.97 -16.41 -9.23
CA THR A 14 -9.50 -16.48 -9.16
C THR A 14 -9.13 -17.15 -7.84
N ILE A 15 -8.80 -18.44 -7.90
CA ILE A 15 -8.43 -19.23 -6.73
C ILE A 15 -6.92 -19.08 -6.47
N TYR A 16 -6.55 -18.42 -5.38
CA TYR A 16 -5.17 -18.43 -4.89
C TYR A 16 -4.95 -19.60 -3.95
N LYS A 17 -4.03 -20.51 -4.32
CA LYS A 17 -3.57 -21.60 -3.45
C LYS A 17 -2.50 -21.09 -2.49
N PHE A 18 -2.81 -20.96 -1.20
CA PHE A 18 -1.79 -20.81 -0.17
C PHE A 18 -1.24 -22.18 0.20
N HIS A 19 0.07 -22.39 -0.02
CA HIS A 19 0.80 -23.51 0.55
C HIS A 19 1.33 -23.12 1.92
N LEU A 20 0.74 -23.67 2.97
CA LEU A 20 1.36 -23.64 4.30
C LEU A 20 2.50 -24.65 4.31
N VAL A 21 3.72 -24.17 4.12
CA VAL A 21 4.93 -24.97 4.35
C VAL A 21 5.17 -25.04 5.86
N THR A 22 4.76 -26.12 6.49
CA THR A 22 5.15 -26.41 7.88
C THR A 22 6.59 -26.93 7.87
N THR A 23 7.58 -26.04 8.01
CA THR A 23 8.92 -26.46 8.37
C THR A 23 8.92 -26.84 9.86
N ARG A 24 9.13 -28.12 10.14
CA ARG A 24 9.39 -28.60 11.51
C ARG A 24 10.74 -28.07 11.98
N SER A 25 10.72 -27.00 12.76
CA SER A 25 11.87 -26.61 13.58
C SER A 25 11.76 -27.30 14.94
N PRO A 26 12.82 -27.96 15.48
CA PRO A 26 12.74 -28.75 16.71
C PRO A 26 12.68 -27.98 18.03
N LEU A 27 12.56 -26.66 18.01
CA LEU A 27 12.71 -25.82 19.21
C LEU A 27 11.51 -24.93 19.55
N TYR A 28 10.29 -25.27 19.10
CA TYR A 28 9.12 -24.47 19.45
C TYR A 28 8.28 -25.14 20.54
N ASN A 29 8.28 -24.51 21.72
CA ASN A 29 7.59 -24.96 22.93
C ASN A 29 6.05 -24.87 22.79
N LYS A 30 5.37 -26.01 22.93
CA LYS A 30 3.92 -26.24 22.69
C LYS A 30 2.96 -25.52 23.65
N SER A 31 3.40 -24.70 24.60
CA SER A 31 2.57 -24.22 25.70
C SER A 31 1.81 -22.89 25.49
N ARG A 32 1.92 -22.23 24.34
CA ARG A 32 1.28 -20.91 24.10
C ARG A 32 0.14 -20.87 23.08
N TYR A 33 -0.30 -22.00 22.52
CA TYR A 33 -1.36 -22.02 21.51
C TYR A 33 -2.66 -22.72 21.94
N SER A 34 -2.97 -22.74 23.23
CA SER A 34 -4.24 -23.32 23.70
C SER A 34 -5.46 -22.37 23.67
N GLN A 35 -5.34 -21.20 23.02
CA GLN A 35 -6.46 -20.25 22.85
C GLN A 35 -6.69 -19.84 21.39
N MET A 36 -6.51 -20.74 20.45
CA MET A 36 -7.12 -20.55 19.14
C MET A 36 -8.58 -21.04 19.24
N ALA A 37 -9.51 -20.11 19.08
CA ALA A 37 -10.93 -20.42 18.97
C ALA A 37 -11.13 -21.56 17.99
N SER A 38 -11.84 -22.60 18.41
CA SER A 38 -12.08 -23.78 17.60
C SER A 38 -12.77 -23.39 16.29
N ALA A 39 -12.46 -24.08 15.21
CA ALA A 39 -13.07 -23.90 13.89
C ALA A 39 -14.63 -23.88 13.91
N SER A 40 -15.24 -24.36 14.99
CA SER A 40 -16.68 -24.33 15.25
C SER A 40 -17.27 -22.93 15.46
N VAL A 41 -16.48 -21.92 15.82
CA VAL A 41 -16.97 -20.52 15.99
C VAL A 41 -17.09 -19.81 14.65
N LEU A 42 -16.18 -20.06 13.72
CA LEU A 42 -16.26 -19.51 12.36
C LEU A 42 -17.41 -20.11 11.54
N TYR A 43 -17.73 -21.39 11.77
CA TYR A 43 -18.85 -22.07 11.10
C TYR A 43 -20.22 -21.47 11.49
N ARG A 44 -20.40 -20.98 12.73
CA ARG A 44 -21.67 -20.38 13.18
C ARG A 44 -21.95 -18.99 12.60
N ILE A 45 -20.94 -18.25 12.18
CA ILE A 45 -21.14 -16.91 11.60
C ILE A 45 -21.63 -17.00 10.15
N PHE A 46 -21.24 -18.05 9.42
CA PHE A 46 -21.61 -18.22 8.00
C PHE A 46 -22.85 -19.08 7.76
N SER A 47 -23.34 -19.84 8.77
CA SER A 47 -24.49 -20.73 8.59
C SER A 47 -25.86 -20.10 8.83
N SER A 48 -25.93 -18.81 9.20
CA SER A 48 -27.21 -18.14 9.45
C SER A 48 -27.90 -17.53 8.22
N GLU A 49 -27.23 -17.48 7.07
CA GLU A 49 -27.79 -16.82 5.88
C GLU A 49 -27.96 -17.67 4.61
N ASN A 50 -27.55 -18.94 4.60
CA ASN A 50 -27.78 -19.82 3.42
C ASN A 50 -28.15 -21.24 3.78
N SER A 51 -29.45 -21.52 3.80
CA SER A 51 -30.06 -22.80 4.15
C SER A 51 -30.12 -23.83 3.01
N ASN A 52 -29.13 -23.92 2.13
CA ASN A 52 -29.09 -24.94 1.08
C ASN A 52 -27.66 -25.44 0.79
N LEU A 53 -27.00 -26.02 1.80
CA LEU A 53 -25.82 -26.86 1.54
C LEU A 53 -26.08 -28.27 2.10
N CYS A 54 -26.32 -29.20 1.18
CA CYS A 54 -26.42 -30.63 1.49
C CYS A 54 -25.02 -31.16 1.83
N THR A 55 -24.80 -31.54 3.10
CA THR A 55 -23.55 -32.17 3.53
C THR A 55 -23.72 -33.69 3.50
N THR A 56 -23.02 -34.35 2.57
CA THR A 56 -22.72 -35.77 2.65
C THR A 56 -21.38 -35.96 3.37
N THR A 57 -21.44 -36.46 4.61
CA THR A 57 -20.26 -36.81 5.40
C THR A 57 -19.71 -38.15 4.93
N ASN A 58 -18.46 -38.15 4.42
CA ASN A 58 -17.67 -39.36 4.34
C ASN A 58 -16.28 -39.14 4.97
N SER A 59 -15.90 -40.03 5.84
CA SER A 59 -14.78 -39.93 6.77
C SER A 59 -13.42 -39.94 6.09
N LYS A 60 -12.50 -39.04 6.53
CA LYS A 60 -11.06 -38.98 6.26
C LYS A 60 -10.58 -38.12 5.06
N THR A 61 -11.23 -37.04 4.77
CA THR A 61 -10.61 -35.98 3.94
C THR A 61 -10.48 -34.70 4.76
N HIS A 62 -9.25 -34.17 4.88
CA HIS A 62 -9.03 -32.83 5.41
C HIS A 62 -9.78 -31.85 4.51
N GLU A 63 -10.91 -31.31 4.96
CA GLU A 63 -11.59 -30.22 4.27
C GLU A 63 -10.64 -29.02 4.17
N ARG A 64 -10.25 -28.70 2.95
CA ARG A 64 -9.51 -27.47 2.67
C ARG A 64 -10.51 -26.32 2.62
N VAL A 65 -10.50 -25.50 3.66
CA VAL A 65 -11.25 -24.25 3.65
C VAL A 65 -10.55 -23.28 2.67
N TYR A 66 -11.21 -23.00 1.55
CA TYR A 66 -10.76 -21.98 0.62
C TYR A 66 -11.30 -20.62 1.08
N LEU A 67 -10.42 -19.74 1.49
CA LEU A 67 -10.78 -18.36 1.78
C LEU A 67 -10.94 -17.62 0.44
N ILE A 68 -12.15 -17.22 0.12
CA ILE A 68 -12.41 -16.32 -1.00
C ILE A 68 -12.08 -14.91 -0.49
N MET A 69 -11.00 -14.32 -1.03
CA MET A 69 -10.59 -12.96 -0.67
C MET A 69 -11.00 -12.00 -1.77
N GLU A 70 -11.62 -10.89 -1.39
CA GLU A 70 -11.90 -9.81 -2.32
C GLU A 70 -10.61 -9.07 -2.71
N LYS A 71 -10.60 -8.52 -3.92
CA LYS A 71 -9.49 -7.73 -4.42
C LYS A 71 -9.44 -6.40 -3.66
N ILE A 72 -8.31 -6.11 -3.03
CA ILE A 72 -8.14 -4.86 -2.28
C ILE A 72 -8.08 -3.65 -3.23
N THR A 73 -8.45 -2.47 -2.73
CA THR A 73 -8.58 -1.24 -3.53
C THR A 73 -7.34 -0.91 -4.35
N SER A 74 -6.13 -1.06 -3.79
CA SER A 74 -4.88 -0.81 -4.50
C SER A 74 -4.63 -1.75 -5.70
N PHE A 75 -5.30 -2.91 -5.75
CA PHE A 75 -5.23 -3.84 -6.88
C PHE A 75 -6.34 -3.60 -7.93
N THR A 76 -7.26 -2.66 -7.68
CA THR A 76 -8.29 -2.29 -8.66
C THR A 76 -7.84 -1.20 -9.62
N VAL A 77 -6.80 -0.44 -9.26
CA VAL A 77 -6.22 0.60 -10.12
C VAL A 77 -5.58 -0.01 -11.37
N ASN A 78 -5.87 0.56 -12.53
CA ASN A 78 -5.30 0.11 -13.80
C ASN A 78 -3.86 0.58 -13.97
N HIS A 79 -2.89 -0.23 -13.54
CA HIS A 79 -1.47 0.09 -13.60
C HIS A 79 -0.88 0.19 -15.00
N LEU A 80 -1.60 -0.23 -16.05
CA LEU A 80 -1.17 -0.03 -17.45
C LEU A 80 -1.50 1.37 -17.96
N LYS A 81 -2.50 2.04 -17.36
CA LYS A 81 -2.87 3.42 -17.69
C LYS A 81 -2.29 4.44 -16.71
N LEU A 82 -1.88 4.00 -15.50
CA LEU A 82 -1.37 4.87 -14.45
C LEU A 82 -0.07 5.56 -14.87
N ILE A 83 -0.04 6.88 -14.74
CA ILE A 83 1.13 7.73 -15.02
C ILE A 83 1.72 8.29 -13.72
N PRO A 84 2.92 8.88 -13.74
CA PRO A 84 3.43 9.64 -12.60
C PRO A 84 2.48 10.78 -12.20
N GLY A 85 2.23 10.92 -10.89
CA GLY A 85 1.24 11.87 -10.38
C GLY A 85 1.03 11.74 -8.87
N VAL A 86 -0.01 12.40 -8.38
CA VAL A 86 -0.41 12.42 -6.96
C VAL A 86 -1.89 12.07 -6.86
N TYR A 87 -2.22 10.95 -6.28
CA TYR A 87 -3.57 10.41 -6.28
C TYR A 87 -4.07 10.17 -4.86
N VAL A 88 -5.35 10.46 -4.60
CA VAL A 88 -6.01 9.94 -3.40
C VAL A 88 -6.23 8.44 -3.59
N SER A 89 -5.46 7.64 -2.87
CA SER A 89 -5.56 6.19 -2.93
C SER A 89 -6.73 5.66 -2.12
N ARG A 90 -6.95 6.23 -0.93
CA ARG A 90 -7.99 5.78 -0.02
C ARG A 90 -8.33 6.87 1.00
N ARG A 91 -9.60 6.89 1.42
CA ARG A 91 -10.09 7.62 2.58
C ARG A 91 -10.62 6.65 3.61
N ASP A 92 -10.07 6.69 4.80
CA ASP A 92 -10.47 5.84 5.92
C ASP A 92 -11.09 6.68 7.04
N VAL A 93 -12.03 6.09 7.77
CA VAL A 93 -12.60 6.69 8.98
C VAL A 93 -12.07 5.94 10.19
N ALA A 94 -11.46 6.65 11.12
CA ALA A 94 -10.93 6.12 12.37
C ALA A 94 -11.58 6.87 13.56
N GLY A 95 -12.65 6.32 14.12
CA GLY A 95 -13.49 7.02 15.09
C GLY A 95 -14.16 8.26 14.46
N ASP A 96 -13.95 9.42 15.05
CA ASP A 96 -14.47 10.70 14.54
C ASP A 96 -13.50 11.40 13.58
N SER A 97 -12.40 10.74 13.20
CA SER A 97 -11.35 11.31 12.37
C SER A 97 -11.30 10.66 11.01
N HIS A 98 -10.90 11.44 10.01
CA HIS A 98 -10.59 10.96 8.66
C HIS A 98 -9.09 10.79 8.49
N VAL A 99 -8.70 9.84 7.65
CA VAL A 99 -7.31 9.64 7.22
C VAL A 99 -7.30 9.53 5.71
N THR A 100 -6.57 10.42 5.05
CA THR A 100 -6.36 10.36 3.60
C THR A 100 -5.02 9.72 3.30
N THR A 101 -5.02 8.68 2.47
CA THR A 101 -3.83 8.02 1.94
C THR A 101 -3.59 8.49 0.52
N PHE A 102 -2.41 9.07 0.27
CA PHE A 102 -1.98 9.50 -1.05
C PHE A 102 -0.99 8.50 -1.66
N ASP A 103 -1.17 8.23 -2.94
CA ASP A 103 -0.22 7.56 -3.82
C ASP A 103 0.60 8.63 -4.53
N ILE A 104 1.87 8.78 -4.14
CA ILE A 104 2.82 9.67 -4.80
C ILE A 104 3.59 8.82 -5.81
N ARG A 105 3.09 8.78 -7.06
CA ARG A 105 3.60 7.92 -8.12
C ARG A 105 4.73 8.62 -8.87
N MET A 106 5.96 8.21 -8.61
CA MET A 106 7.15 8.87 -9.18
C MET A 106 7.58 8.31 -10.53
N THR A 107 7.29 7.03 -10.81
CA THR A 107 7.63 6.38 -12.07
C THR A 107 6.41 5.70 -12.69
N ARG A 108 6.33 5.63 -14.01
CA ARG A 108 5.25 4.97 -14.73
C ARG A 108 5.33 3.45 -14.53
N PRO A 109 4.35 2.82 -13.84
CA PRO A 109 4.39 1.40 -13.57
C PRO A 109 4.48 0.57 -14.85
N ASN A 110 5.32 -0.46 -14.85
CA ASN A 110 5.55 -1.41 -15.95
C ASN A 110 6.15 -0.81 -17.25
N PHE A 111 6.39 0.50 -17.32
CA PHE A 111 6.96 1.16 -18.51
C PHE A 111 8.31 1.83 -18.22
N GLU A 112 8.51 2.33 -17.00
CA GLU A 112 9.78 2.92 -16.58
C GLU A 112 10.51 2.00 -15.60
N PRO A 113 11.85 2.10 -15.51
CA PRO A 113 12.62 1.43 -14.46
C PRO A 113 12.13 1.84 -13.06
N VAL A 114 12.04 0.88 -12.16
CA VAL A 114 11.74 1.17 -10.75
C VAL A 114 12.96 1.77 -10.07
N MET A 115 12.74 2.54 -9.01
CA MET A 115 13.82 3.08 -8.17
C MET A 115 14.54 1.94 -7.44
N ASN A 116 15.86 2.07 -7.20
CA ASN A 116 16.59 1.10 -6.37
C ASN A 116 16.35 1.38 -4.88
N THR A 117 16.77 0.43 -4.03
CA THR A 117 16.51 0.50 -2.59
C THR A 117 17.18 1.71 -1.93
N ALA A 118 18.43 2.00 -2.29
CA ALA A 118 19.22 3.04 -1.64
C ALA A 118 18.67 4.45 -1.86
N GLU A 119 18.24 4.80 -3.09
CA GLU A 119 17.60 6.09 -3.35
C GLU A 119 16.20 6.19 -2.74
N VAL A 120 15.42 5.10 -2.78
CA VAL A 120 14.12 5.03 -2.14
C VAL A 120 14.24 5.27 -0.63
N HIS A 121 15.18 4.59 0.01
CA HIS A 121 15.46 4.73 1.45
C HIS A 121 15.94 6.15 1.80
N THR A 122 16.78 6.74 0.95
CA THR A 122 17.22 8.13 1.13
C THR A 122 16.06 9.13 1.02
N ILE A 123 15.17 8.97 0.02
CA ILE A 123 13.98 9.83 -0.14
C ILE A 123 13.05 9.65 1.06
N GLU A 124 12.89 8.42 1.59
CA GLU A 124 12.10 8.18 2.79
C GLU A 124 12.62 8.97 3.98
N HIS A 125 13.92 8.89 4.28
CA HIS A 125 14.54 9.59 5.41
C HIS A 125 14.40 11.12 5.27
N LEU A 126 14.70 11.68 4.11
CA LEU A 126 14.60 13.11 3.86
C LEU A 126 13.16 13.61 3.88
N GLY A 127 12.25 12.91 3.19
CA GLY A 127 10.83 13.24 3.13
C GLY A 127 10.15 13.14 4.50
N ALA A 128 10.42 12.06 5.26
CA ALA A 128 9.88 11.91 6.60
C ALA A 128 10.40 13.01 7.54
N THR A 129 11.69 13.38 7.45
CA THR A 129 12.27 14.46 8.22
C THR A 129 11.62 15.80 7.87
N PHE A 130 11.47 16.12 6.58
CA PHE A 130 10.80 17.33 6.13
C PHE A 130 9.37 17.43 6.63
N LEU A 131 8.57 16.39 6.39
CA LEU A 131 7.14 16.36 6.69
C LEU A 131 6.87 16.49 8.19
N ARG A 132 7.64 15.80 9.05
CA ARG A 132 7.47 15.86 10.50
C ARG A 132 8.04 17.14 11.15
N ASN A 133 8.76 17.96 10.40
CA ASN A 133 9.21 19.29 10.81
C ASN A 133 8.42 20.41 10.10
N HIS A 134 7.51 20.06 9.18
CA HIS A 134 6.77 21.06 8.41
C HIS A 134 5.82 21.88 9.32
N ARG A 135 5.87 23.21 9.20
CA ARG A 135 5.16 24.14 10.10
C ARG A 135 3.64 23.92 10.20
N ILE A 136 2.99 23.42 9.14
CA ILE A 136 1.53 23.24 9.06
C ILE A 136 1.13 21.77 9.21
N TYR A 137 1.89 20.84 8.61
CA TYR A 137 1.49 19.46 8.48
C TYR A 137 2.10 18.50 9.49
N LYS A 138 3.13 18.88 10.27
CA LYS A 138 3.85 18.00 11.19
C LYS A 138 2.96 17.16 12.11
N ASP A 139 1.87 17.74 12.61
CA ASP A 139 0.94 17.09 13.54
C ASP A 139 -0.15 16.28 12.81
N LYS A 140 -0.19 16.36 11.47
CA LYS A 140 -1.13 15.63 10.61
C LYS A 140 -0.49 14.45 9.91
N VAL A 141 0.84 14.40 9.82
CA VAL A 141 1.56 13.29 9.16
C VAL A 141 1.51 12.04 10.02
N LEU A 142 0.84 11.02 9.53
CA LEU A 142 0.77 9.71 10.16
C LEU A 142 1.87 8.78 9.65
N TYR A 143 2.11 8.77 8.34
CA TYR A 143 3.11 7.93 7.71
C TYR A 143 3.59 8.52 6.39
N PHE A 144 4.86 8.34 6.09
CA PHE A 144 5.46 8.50 4.77
C PHE A 144 6.45 7.36 4.56
N GLY A 145 6.34 6.66 3.44
CA GLY A 145 7.25 5.55 3.15
C GLY A 145 7.00 4.94 1.77
N PRO A 146 7.96 4.13 1.28
CA PRO A 146 7.95 3.62 -0.08
C PRO A 146 6.90 2.53 -0.29
N MET A 147 6.44 2.43 -1.53
CA MET A 147 5.68 1.28 -2.00
C MET A 147 6.60 0.09 -2.23
N GLY A 148 6.12 -1.12 -1.94
CA GLY A 148 6.87 -2.36 -2.18
C GLY A 148 7.26 -2.57 -3.65
N CYS A 149 6.52 -2.00 -4.60
CA CYS A 149 6.85 -2.03 -6.03
C CYS A 149 7.93 -1.02 -6.44
N ARG A 150 8.34 -0.12 -5.54
CA ARG A 150 9.38 0.92 -5.74
C ARG A 150 9.10 1.88 -6.89
N THR A 151 7.83 2.16 -7.16
CA THR A 151 7.41 3.14 -8.18
C THR A 151 6.94 4.45 -7.58
N GLY A 152 6.95 4.57 -6.26
CA GLY A 152 6.52 5.77 -5.53
C GLY A 152 6.43 5.54 -4.03
N PHE A 153 5.72 6.46 -3.38
CA PHE A 153 5.56 6.51 -1.91
C PHE A 153 4.10 6.63 -1.53
N TYR A 154 3.79 6.18 -0.32
CA TYR A 154 2.54 6.52 0.34
C TYR A 154 2.76 7.64 1.36
N LEU A 155 1.85 8.62 1.35
CA LEU A 155 1.72 9.63 2.39
C LEU A 155 0.34 9.49 3.03
N LEU A 156 0.28 9.31 4.35
CA LEU A 156 -0.95 9.28 5.13
C LEU A 156 -1.05 10.55 5.96
N LEU A 157 -2.15 11.29 5.79
CA LEU A 157 -2.46 12.49 6.57
C LEU A 157 -3.75 12.32 7.35
N ALA A 158 -3.75 12.79 8.59
CA ALA A 158 -4.98 12.96 9.36
C ALA A 158 -5.78 14.13 8.80
N GLY A 159 -6.99 13.87 8.36
CA GLY A 159 -7.90 14.81 7.72
C GLY A 159 -8.47 14.27 6.42
N ASP A 160 -9.39 15.03 5.84
CA ASP A 160 -9.98 14.76 4.53
C ASP A 160 -9.41 15.76 3.52
N TYR A 161 -8.70 15.25 2.50
CA TYR A 161 -7.99 16.04 1.52
C TYR A 161 -8.21 15.51 0.11
N GLU A 162 -8.18 16.41 -0.86
CA GLU A 162 -8.05 16.09 -2.27
C GLU A 162 -6.57 16.06 -2.70
N SER A 163 -6.28 15.45 -3.85
CA SER A 163 -4.91 15.40 -4.39
C SER A 163 -4.31 16.80 -4.55
N ALA A 164 -5.10 17.76 -5.03
CA ALA A 164 -4.68 19.15 -5.24
C ALA A 164 -4.26 19.87 -3.96
N ASP A 165 -4.87 19.53 -2.80
CA ASP A 165 -4.64 20.23 -1.53
C ASP A 165 -3.19 20.05 -1.03
N ILE A 166 -2.53 18.96 -1.40
CA ILE A 166 -1.18 18.64 -0.91
C ILE A 166 -0.08 18.93 -1.94
N ILE A 167 -0.42 19.41 -3.13
CA ILE A 167 0.60 19.73 -4.16
C ILE A 167 1.62 20.75 -3.64
N PRO A 168 1.23 21.87 -2.99
CA PRO A 168 2.22 22.81 -2.44
C PRO A 168 3.17 22.15 -1.41
N LEU A 169 2.66 21.27 -0.56
CA LEU A 169 3.47 20.53 0.41
C LEU A 169 4.48 19.61 -0.30
N LEU A 170 4.06 18.92 -1.34
CA LEU A 170 4.92 18.02 -2.09
C LEU A 170 5.95 18.80 -2.92
N GLN A 171 5.58 19.93 -3.50
CA GLN A 171 6.53 20.83 -4.17
C GLN A 171 7.65 21.28 -3.22
N GLU A 172 7.30 21.75 -2.03
CA GLU A 172 8.28 22.13 -0.99
C GLU A 172 9.17 20.94 -0.60
N MET A 173 8.59 19.76 -0.38
CA MET A 173 9.31 18.56 0.02
C MET A 173 10.29 18.07 -1.05
N PHE A 174 9.86 17.99 -2.31
CA PHE A 174 10.70 17.48 -3.39
C PHE A 174 11.79 18.48 -3.77
N LEU A 175 11.54 19.79 -3.68
CA LEU A 175 12.58 20.82 -3.79
C LEU A 175 13.59 20.71 -2.64
N PHE A 176 13.14 20.52 -1.40
CA PHE A 176 14.03 20.28 -0.27
C PHE A 176 14.93 19.06 -0.49
N ILE A 177 14.41 17.95 -1.02
CA ILE A 177 15.21 16.75 -1.29
C ILE A 177 16.20 17.00 -2.44
N ARG A 178 15.76 17.64 -3.52
CA ARG A 178 16.58 17.99 -4.69
C ARG A 178 17.79 18.83 -4.28
N ASP A 179 17.55 19.81 -3.43
CA ASP A 179 18.56 20.81 -3.07
C ASP A 179 19.29 20.46 -1.76
N TYR A 180 19.03 19.28 -1.18
CA TYR A 180 19.61 18.87 0.10
C TYR A 180 21.12 18.76 0.05
N GLU A 181 21.78 19.34 1.07
CA GLU A 181 23.22 19.25 1.28
C GLU A 181 23.51 18.68 2.70
N GLY A 182 24.49 17.81 2.79
CA GLY A 182 24.93 17.21 4.04
C GLY A 182 24.63 15.73 4.17
N GLU A 183 24.76 15.21 5.39
CA GLU A 183 24.48 13.81 5.71
C GLU A 183 22.99 13.55 5.75
N VAL A 184 22.54 12.39 5.25
CA VAL A 184 21.14 11.99 5.29
C VAL A 184 20.71 11.83 6.76
N PRO A 185 19.63 12.49 7.21
CA PRO A 185 19.16 12.36 8.58
C PRO A 185 18.90 10.91 8.98
N GLY A 186 19.40 10.50 10.12
CA GLY A 186 19.24 9.13 10.62
C GLY A 186 20.07 8.06 9.87
N ALA A 187 20.98 8.43 8.96
CA ALA A 187 21.88 7.48 8.29
C ALA A 187 23.04 7.08 9.21
N ALA A 188 22.73 6.53 10.36
CA ALA A 188 23.70 6.04 11.35
C ALA A 188 23.24 4.70 11.91
N ALA A 189 24.19 3.84 12.28
CA ALA A 189 23.91 2.50 12.80
C ALA A 189 23.02 2.49 14.07
N ARG A 190 23.01 3.58 14.81
CA ARG A 190 22.15 3.77 15.98
C ARG A 190 20.70 4.04 15.61
N ASP A 191 20.45 4.74 14.48
CA ASP A 191 19.18 5.37 14.17
C ASP A 191 18.44 4.61 13.05
N CYS A 192 19.15 3.84 12.21
CA CYS A 192 18.60 3.09 11.11
C CYS A 192 19.15 1.67 11.06
N GLY A 193 18.25 0.70 10.84
CA GLY A 193 18.60 -0.72 10.73
C GLY A 193 19.40 -1.10 9.48
N ASN A 194 19.46 -0.22 8.47
CA ASN A 194 20.22 -0.41 7.23
C ASN A 194 20.84 0.90 6.75
N TYR A 195 21.52 1.60 7.63
CA TYR A 195 22.03 2.95 7.44
C TYR A 195 23.03 3.11 6.27
N LEU A 196 23.64 2.03 5.80
CA LEU A 196 24.58 2.04 4.67
C LEU A 196 23.87 2.00 3.30
N ASP A 197 22.59 1.65 3.25
CA ASP A 197 21.80 1.59 2.00
C ASP A 197 21.23 2.97 1.67
N MET A 198 22.10 3.93 1.39
CA MET A 198 21.76 5.31 1.05
C MET A 198 22.43 5.75 -0.26
N ASN A 199 21.71 6.52 -1.07
CA ASN A 199 22.21 7.10 -2.32
C ASN A 199 21.66 8.52 -2.50
N LEU A 200 22.27 9.49 -1.81
CA LEU A 200 21.85 10.90 -1.85
C LEU A 200 21.90 11.50 -3.27
N PRO A 201 22.97 11.31 -4.07
CA PRO A 201 23.00 11.88 -5.42
C PRO A 201 21.83 11.42 -6.31
N MET A 202 21.47 10.14 -6.26
CA MET A 202 20.37 9.60 -7.03
C MET A 202 19.00 10.01 -6.45
N ALA A 203 18.87 10.10 -5.14
CA ALA A 203 17.66 10.60 -4.49
C ALA A 203 17.38 12.07 -4.89
N LYS A 204 18.40 12.92 -4.93
CA LYS A 204 18.31 14.32 -5.41
C LYS A 204 17.88 14.37 -6.87
N TYR A 205 18.49 13.56 -7.73
CA TYR A 205 18.13 13.47 -9.15
C TYR A 205 16.67 13.04 -9.35
N LEU A 206 16.22 11.98 -8.66
CA LEU A 206 14.84 11.47 -8.78
C LEU A 206 13.82 12.46 -8.22
N ALA A 207 14.15 13.14 -7.14
CA ALA A 207 13.31 14.20 -6.59
C ALA A 207 13.18 15.39 -7.55
N GLY A 208 14.29 15.84 -8.15
CA GLY A 208 14.29 16.87 -9.18
C GLY A 208 13.48 16.45 -10.40
N LYS A 209 13.73 15.24 -10.93
CA LYS A 209 12.96 14.71 -12.06
C LYS A 209 11.45 14.72 -11.78
N PHE A 210 11.02 14.24 -10.61
CA PHE A 210 9.59 14.21 -10.26
C PHE A 210 9.01 15.62 -10.11
N TYR A 211 9.78 16.54 -9.53
CA TYR A 211 9.36 17.93 -9.45
C TYR A 211 9.18 18.54 -10.84
N ASP A 212 10.22 18.48 -11.70
CA ASP A 212 10.24 19.14 -13.01
C ASP A 212 9.22 18.52 -13.99
N GLU A 213 9.03 17.20 -13.97
CA GLU A 213 8.15 16.50 -14.92
C GLU A 213 6.69 16.40 -14.46
N VAL A 214 6.41 16.56 -13.15
CA VAL A 214 5.08 16.31 -12.58
C VAL A 214 4.60 17.47 -11.72
N LEU A 215 5.36 17.86 -10.69
CA LEU A 215 4.84 18.76 -9.66
C LEU A 215 4.86 20.22 -10.03
N GLU A 216 5.79 20.65 -10.91
CA GLU A 216 5.93 22.06 -11.31
C GLU A 216 4.68 22.56 -12.04
N ASP A 217 4.13 21.72 -12.94
CA ASP A 217 2.92 22.03 -13.72
C ASP A 217 2.01 20.78 -13.78
N ILE A 218 1.45 20.40 -12.61
CA ILE A 218 0.65 19.17 -12.48
C ILE A 218 -0.69 19.29 -13.20
N ARG A 219 -1.01 18.30 -14.04
CA ARG A 219 -2.24 18.24 -14.82
C ARG A 219 -3.32 17.46 -14.10
N GLU A 220 -4.58 17.69 -14.45
CA GLU A 220 -5.74 17.01 -13.85
C GLU A 220 -5.65 15.48 -13.96
N GLU A 221 -5.16 14.95 -15.10
CA GLU A 221 -4.96 13.50 -15.28
C GLU A 221 -3.90 12.87 -14.35
N GLN A 222 -3.08 13.70 -13.69
CA GLN A 222 -2.07 13.30 -12.71
C GLN A 222 -2.59 13.39 -11.26
N LEU A 223 -3.84 13.81 -11.07
CA LEU A 223 -4.50 13.98 -9.77
C LEU A 223 -5.60 12.95 -9.52
N VAL A 224 -6.08 12.28 -10.56
CA VAL A 224 -7.19 11.32 -10.50
C VAL A 224 -6.76 10.00 -11.15
N TYR A 225 -7.08 8.86 -10.50
CA TYR A 225 -6.75 7.56 -11.06
C TYR A 225 -7.44 7.33 -12.42
N PRO A 226 -6.72 6.73 -13.38
CA PRO A 226 -7.31 6.40 -14.67
C PRO A 226 -8.37 5.30 -14.54
N GLU A 227 -9.46 5.41 -15.29
CA GLU A 227 -10.52 4.40 -15.40
C GLU A 227 -10.08 3.13 -16.17
#